data_ab189a6f2701bf7539848c50d7355a49
#
_entry.id   ab189a6f2701bf7539848c50d7355a49
#
_cell.length_a   1.000
_cell.length_b   1.000
_cell.length_c   1.000
_cell.angle_alpha   90.00
_cell.angle_beta   90.00
_cell.angle_gamma   90.00
#
_symmetry.space_group_name_H-M   'P 1'
#
loop_
_entity.id
_entity.type
_entity.pdbx_description
1 polymer ?
#
loop_
_entity_poly.entity_id
_entity_poly.type
_entity_poly.pdbx_seq_one_letter_code
_entity_poly.pdbx_strand_id
1 'polypeptide(L)'
;MSKRGFIILLSILFVAILSGWFAYEKYWEYRVKEGAKALGYELNEEEVKYWVKRIRSYNRLDGFDEDIDKFLDQDRIDPPPENAFLFIGSSSIRLWKTLEEDMKPLKIINRGFGGAHTKHINRHKDKIVFPYKPKAIVFFCGTNDINGWNSPEDVFSEFKNFYFSVRERLPNT
;
A
#
# COMPACT_ATOMS: atom_id res chain seq x y z
N MET A 1 -41.50 23.04 -10.64
CA MET A 1 -41.05 23.02 -9.23
C MET A 1 -40.68 24.46 -8.82
N SER A 2 -41.17 24.96 -7.70
CA SER A 2 -40.82 26.31 -7.24
C SER A 2 -39.35 26.39 -6.81
N LYS A 3 -38.72 27.60 -6.86
CA LYS A 3 -37.33 27.77 -6.37
C LYS A 3 -37.17 27.30 -4.92
N ARG A 4 -38.18 27.50 -4.06
CA ARG A 4 -38.17 26.99 -2.67
C ARG A 4 -38.20 25.47 -2.60
N GLY A 5 -39.01 24.79 -3.43
CA GLY A 5 -39.05 23.32 -3.48
C GLY A 5 -37.74 22.70 -3.95
N PHE A 6 -37.05 23.36 -4.89
CA PHE A 6 -35.74 22.93 -5.36
C PHE A 6 -34.67 23.05 -4.26
N ILE A 7 -34.63 24.15 -3.52
CA ILE A 7 -33.68 24.35 -2.40
C ILE A 7 -33.90 23.32 -1.30
N ILE A 8 -35.16 23.04 -0.93
CA ILE A 8 -35.51 22.04 0.08
C ILE A 8 -35.02 20.64 -0.36
N LEU A 9 -35.26 20.28 -1.62
CA LEU A 9 -34.80 18.99 -2.15
C LEU A 9 -33.26 18.84 -2.11
N LEU A 10 -32.52 19.89 -2.51
CA LEU A 10 -31.08 19.92 -2.42
C LEU A 10 -30.58 19.81 -0.98
N SER A 11 -31.23 20.48 -0.03
CA SER A 11 -30.87 20.39 1.38
C SER A 11 -31.07 18.97 1.94
N ILE A 12 -32.18 18.31 1.60
CA ILE A 12 -32.46 16.94 2.00
C ILE A 12 -31.41 15.97 1.41
N LEU A 13 -31.11 16.17 0.12
CA LEU A 13 -30.09 15.34 -0.55
C LEU A 13 -28.69 15.51 0.09
N PHE A 14 -28.32 16.74 0.42
CA PHE A 14 -27.07 17.06 1.10
C PHE A 14 -26.98 16.42 2.48
N VAL A 15 -28.05 16.50 3.29
CA VAL A 15 -28.12 15.85 4.61
C VAL A 15 -28.04 14.32 4.47
N ALA A 16 -28.72 13.73 3.50
CA ALA A 16 -28.67 12.29 3.26
C ALA A 16 -27.25 11.82 2.85
N ILE A 17 -26.56 12.59 2.01
CA ILE A 17 -25.17 12.31 1.62
C ILE A 17 -24.23 12.39 2.82
N LEU A 18 -24.36 13.44 3.65
CA LEU A 18 -23.52 13.60 4.85
C LEU A 18 -23.79 12.48 5.87
N SER A 19 -25.05 12.10 6.07
CA SER A 19 -25.43 11.01 6.97
C SER A 19 -24.88 9.66 6.48
N GLY A 20 -24.99 9.41 5.19
CA GLY A 20 -24.43 8.22 4.55
C GLY A 20 -22.91 8.17 4.66
N TRP A 21 -22.23 9.28 4.44
CA TRP A 21 -20.78 9.39 4.60
C TRP A 21 -20.33 9.13 6.03
N PHE A 22 -21.01 9.76 7.01
CA PHE A 22 -20.72 9.55 8.43
C PHE A 22 -20.94 8.11 8.87
N ALA A 23 -22.06 7.49 8.46
CA ALA A 23 -22.33 6.08 8.74
C ALA A 23 -21.27 5.14 8.12
N TYR A 24 -20.80 5.48 6.91
CA TYR A 24 -19.75 4.74 6.24
C TYR A 24 -18.39 4.83 6.97
N GLU A 25 -18.00 6.02 7.47
CA GLU A 25 -16.80 6.18 8.30
C GLU A 25 -16.89 5.35 9.58
N LYS A 26 -18.02 5.45 10.29
CA LYS A 26 -18.25 4.68 11.53
C LYS A 26 -18.28 3.17 11.32
N TYR A 27 -18.78 2.71 10.19
CA TYR A 27 -18.74 1.31 9.81
C TYR A 27 -17.28 0.81 9.69
N TRP A 28 -16.39 1.57 9.04
CA TRP A 28 -15.00 1.17 8.90
C TRP A 28 -14.22 1.25 10.20
N GLU A 29 -14.48 2.26 11.04
CA GLU A 29 -13.89 2.32 12.40
C GLU A 29 -14.27 1.08 13.22
N TYR A 30 -15.54 0.72 13.19
CA TYR A 30 -16.04 -0.49 13.86
C TYR A 30 -15.36 -1.76 13.34
N ARG A 31 -15.27 -1.93 12.02
CA ARG A 31 -14.65 -3.11 11.40
C ARG A 31 -13.17 -3.23 11.76
N VAL A 32 -12.44 -2.12 11.79
CA VAL A 32 -11.02 -2.09 12.19
C VAL A 32 -10.85 -2.51 13.65
N LYS A 33 -11.67 -1.96 14.55
CA LYS A 33 -11.63 -2.29 15.99
C LYS A 33 -11.92 -3.78 16.24
N GLU A 34 -12.97 -4.30 15.62
CA GLU A 34 -13.33 -5.72 15.75
C GLU A 34 -12.24 -6.64 15.19
N GLY A 35 -11.67 -6.30 14.02
CA GLY A 35 -10.57 -7.08 13.45
C GLY A 35 -9.32 -7.06 14.33
N ALA A 36 -8.95 -5.92 14.88
CA ALA A 36 -7.83 -5.82 15.81
C ALA A 36 -8.06 -6.62 17.08
N LYS A 37 -9.26 -6.51 17.68
CA LYS A 37 -9.65 -7.26 18.88
C LYS A 37 -9.61 -8.77 18.65
N ALA A 38 -10.05 -9.25 17.50
CA ALA A 38 -9.97 -10.67 17.12
C ALA A 38 -8.53 -11.20 17.06
N LEU A 39 -7.56 -10.29 16.81
CA LEU A 39 -6.13 -10.60 16.80
C LEU A 39 -5.42 -10.29 18.14
N GLY A 40 -6.18 -9.92 19.19
CA GLY A 40 -5.64 -9.62 20.53
C GLY A 40 -5.03 -8.22 20.66
N TYR A 41 -5.35 -7.28 19.76
CA TYR A 41 -4.86 -5.90 19.83
C TYR A 41 -5.95 -4.94 20.25
N GLU A 42 -5.61 -3.97 21.10
CA GLU A 42 -6.41 -2.78 21.38
C GLU A 42 -5.80 -1.58 20.64
N LEU A 43 -6.60 -0.95 19.78
CA LEU A 43 -6.18 0.23 19.01
C LEU A 43 -6.74 1.50 19.62
N ASN A 44 -5.91 2.53 19.76
CA ASN A 44 -6.35 3.87 20.08
C ASN A 44 -7.02 4.54 18.86
N GLU A 45 -7.62 5.72 19.05
CA GLU A 45 -8.37 6.40 17.98
C GLU A 45 -7.52 6.79 16.76
N GLU A 46 -6.26 7.16 16.96
CA GLU A 46 -5.36 7.52 15.86
C GLU A 46 -4.95 6.28 15.03
N GLU A 47 -4.67 5.18 15.70
CA GLU A 47 -4.40 3.90 15.05
C GLU A 47 -5.61 3.41 14.25
N VAL A 48 -6.82 3.54 14.80
CA VAL A 48 -8.05 3.21 14.08
C VAL A 48 -8.17 4.05 12.81
N LYS A 49 -8.00 5.37 12.88
CA LYS A 49 -8.03 6.25 11.70
C LYS A 49 -6.96 5.88 10.67
N TYR A 50 -5.74 5.58 11.13
CA TYR A 50 -4.65 5.11 10.27
C TYR A 50 -5.05 3.84 9.51
N TRP A 51 -5.58 2.84 10.21
CA TRP A 51 -5.98 1.58 9.60
C TRP A 51 -7.20 1.71 8.69
N VAL A 52 -8.18 2.56 9.04
CA VAL A 52 -9.31 2.88 8.14
C VAL A 52 -8.81 3.50 6.84
N LYS A 53 -7.94 4.51 6.90
CA LYS A 53 -7.30 5.10 5.71
C LYS A 53 -6.58 4.04 4.89
N ARG A 54 -5.86 3.13 5.55
CA ARG A 54 -5.05 2.08 4.93
C ARG A 54 -5.90 1.04 4.20
N ILE A 55 -6.95 0.53 4.85
CA ILE A 55 -7.86 -0.45 4.23
C ILE A 55 -8.56 0.16 3.01
N ARG A 56 -8.96 1.42 3.08
CA ARG A 56 -9.58 2.14 1.97
C ARG A 56 -8.61 2.38 0.80
N SER A 57 -7.31 2.45 1.06
CA SER A 57 -6.30 2.63 0.02
C SER A 57 -6.05 1.37 -0.82
N TYR A 58 -6.44 0.18 -0.35
CA TYR A 58 -6.17 -1.09 -1.04
C TYR A 58 -6.76 -1.16 -2.45
N ASN A 59 -7.87 -0.47 -2.69
CA ASN A 59 -8.49 -0.41 -4.02
C ASN A 59 -8.05 0.81 -4.84
N ARG A 60 -7.32 1.75 -4.27
CA ARG A 60 -6.83 2.97 -4.92
C ARG A 60 -5.37 2.81 -5.28
N LEU A 61 -5.02 3.07 -6.54
CA LEU A 61 -3.63 2.99 -6.99
C LEU A 61 -2.73 4.04 -6.33
N ASP A 62 -3.24 5.23 -6.02
CA ASP A 62 -2.53 6.35 -5.39
C ASP A 62 -2.46 6.26 -3.86
N GLY A 63 -3.05 5.22 -3.26
CA GLY A 63 -3.18 5.10 -1.81
C GLY A 63 -1.86 4.98 -1.04
N PHE A 64 -0.74 4.79 -1.73
CA PHE A 64 0.60 4.65 -1.17
C PHE A 64 1.58 5.72 -1.63
N ASP A 65 1.14 6.77 -2.34
CA ASP A 65 2.03 7.82 -2.83
C ASP A 65 2.85 8.45 -1.68
N GLU A 66 2.24 8.69 -0.50
CA GLU A 66 2.94 9.20 0.69
C GLU A 66 4.06 8.27 1.22
N ASP A 67 3.88 6.95 1.13
CA ASP A 67 4.93 6.00 1.56
C ASP A 67 6.09 6.00 0.58
N ILE A 68 5.78 6.11 -0.71
CA ILE A 68 6.79 6.19 -1.76
C ILE A 68 7.57 7.50 -1.66
N ASP A 69 6.90 8.62 -1.43
CA ASP A 69 7.57 9.92 -1.26
C ASP A 69 8.52 9.91 -0.06
N LYS A 70 8.17 9.22 1.05
CA LYS A 70 9.09 9.03 2.19
C LYS A 70 10.35 8.25 1.80
N PHE A 71 10.23 7.22 0.95
CA PHE A 71 11.42 6.52 0.43
C PHE A 71 12.28 7.45 -0.41
N LEU A 72 11.69 8.25 -1.28
CA LEU A 72 12.44 9.19 -2.11
C LEU A 72 13.12 10.29 -1.31
N ASP A 73 12.46 10.78 -0.24
CA ASP A 73 13.07 11.76 0.67
C ASP A 73 14.24 11.15 1.45
N GLN A 74 14.09 9.92 1.92
CA GLN A 74 15.18 9.18 2.57
C GLN A 74 16.36 8.99 1.60
N ASP A 75 16.09 8.60 0.35
CA ASP A 75 17.12 8.38 -0.67
C ASP A 75 17.88 9.65 -1.05
N ARG A 76 17.27 10.83 -0.89
CA ARG A 76 17.96 12.12 -1.07
C ARG A 76 18.95 12.42 0.06
N ILE A 77 18.61 11.99 1.30
CA ILE A 77 19.44 12.22 2.49
C ILE A 77 20.55 11.17 2.58
N ASP A 78 20.18 9.93 2.38
CA ASP A 78 21.06 8.75 2.44
C ASP A 78 20.85 7.88 1.20
N PRO A 79 21.63 8.10 0.14
CA PRO A 79 21.48 7.38 -1.11
C PRO A 79 21.65 5.87 -0.95
N PRO A 80 20.77 5.06 -1.53
CA PRO A 80 20.85 3.60 -1.45
C PRO A 80 22.18 3.07 -1.99
N PRO A 81 22.73 2.00 -1.37
CA PRO A 81 23.99 1.45 -1.79
C PRO A 81 23.91 0.83 -3.19
N GLU A 82 24.99 1.02 -3.98
CA GLU A 82 25.14 0.35 -5.27
C GLU A 82 25.34 -1.17 -5.12
N ASN A 83 24.92 -1.91 -6.14
CA ASN A 83 25.00 -3.39 -6.17
C ASN A 83 24.28 -4.06 -5.00
N ALA A 84 23.19 -3.45 -4.53
CA ALA A 84 22.40 -3.96 -3.43
C ALA A 84 21.39 -5.03 -3.87
N PHE A 85 20.86 -5.73 -2.88
CA PHE A 85 19.70 -6.61 -3.02
C PHE A 85 18.46 -5.83 -2.60
N LEU A 86 17.50 -5.69 -3.51
CA LEU A 86 16.25 -4.98 -3.25
C LEU A 86 15.21 -5.95 -2.67
N PHE A 87 14.76 -5.69 -1.47
CA PHE A 87 13.61 -6.36 -0.85
C PHE A 87 12.38 -5.48 -1.03
N ILE A 88 11.44 -5.93 -1.84
CA ILE A 88 10.21 -5.20 -2.17
C ILE A 88 8.98 -6.04 -1.85
N GLY A 89 7.96 -5.39 -1.30
CA GLY A 89 6.73 -6.09 -0.94
C GLY A 89 5.85 -5.33 0.01
N SER A 90 5.04 -6.08 0.76
CA SER A 90 4.06 -5.51 1.68
C SER A 90 4.59 -5.43 3.15
N SER A 91 3.68 -5.57 4.11
CA SER A 91 4.01 -5.49 5.54
C SER A 91 5.08 -6.49 5.99
N SER A 92 5.15 -7.67 5.42
CA SER A 92 6.17 -8.67 5.78
C SER A 92 7.59 -8.16 5.53
N ILE A 93 7.82 -7.47 4.41
CA ILE A 93 9.11 -6.81 4.13
C ILE A 93 9.30 -5.59 5.02
N ARG A 94 8.29 -4.71 5.13
CA ARG A 94 8.36 -3.50 5.95
C ARG A 94 8.67 -3.78 7.42
N LEU A 95 8.10 -4.83 7.98
CA LEU A 95 8.22 -5.19 9.40
C LEU A 95 9.43 -6.06 9.72
N TRP A 96 10.19 -6.50 8.74
CA TRP A 96 11.41 -7.25 8.95
C TRP A 96 12.53 -6.31 9.45
N LYS A 97 12.53 -6.07 10.77
CA LYS A 97 13.40 -5.06 11.40
C LYS A 97 14.88 -5.45 11.43
N THR A 98 15.16 -6.74 11.41
CA THR A 98 16.51 -7.32 11.43
C THR A 98 17.03 -7.64 10.03
N LEU A 99 16.32 -7.23 8.95
CA LEU A 99 16.64 -7.60 7.57
C LEU A 99 18.12 -7.37 7.20
N GLU A 100 18.69 -6.22 7.56
CA GLU A 100 20.08 -5.90 7.26
C GLU A 100 21.05 -6.81 8.02
N GLU A 101 20.72 -7.18 9.26
CA GLU A 101 21.52 -8.09 10.06
C GLU A 101 21.43 -9.52 9.58
N ASP A 102 20.22 -9.99 9.29
CA ASP A 102 19.94 -11.35 8.84
C ASP A 102 20.56 -11.64 7.47
N MET A 103 20.72 -10.61 6.63
CA MET A 103 21.25 -10.73 5.28
C MET A 103 22.76 -10.38 5.17
N LYS A 104 23.47 -10.10 6.26
CA LYS A 104 24.91 -9.85 6.22
C LYS A 104 25.65 -11.02 5.53
N PRO A 105 26.64 -10.75 4.67
CA PRO A 105 27.27 -9.44 4.37
C PRO A 105 26.66 -8.69 3.17
N LEU A 106 25.42 -8.98 2.76
CA LEU A 106 24.79 -8.35 1.62
C LEU A 106 24.41 -6.89 1.90
N LYS A 107 24.55 -6.03 0.89
CA LYS A 107 23.98 -4.67 0.94
C LYS A 107 22.49 -4.75 0.62
N ILE A 108 21.65 -4.15 1.44
CA ILE A 108 20.20 -4.30 1.38
C ILE A 108 19.52 -2.95 1.10
N ILE A 109 18.49 -2.97 0.28
CA ILE A 109 17.51 -1.89 0.15
C ILE A 109 16.15 -2.46 0.53
N ASN A 110 15.52 -1.93 1.58
CA ASN A 110 14.16 -2.30 1.96
C ASN A 110 13.15 -1.29 1.40
N ARG A 111 12.25 -1.76 0.54
CA ARG A 111 11.13 -0.98 -0.03
C ARG A 111 9.80 -1.70 0.19
N GLY A 112 9.63 -2.20 1.41
CA GLY A 112 8.35 -2.73 1.89
C GLY A 112 7.41 -1.63 2.37
N PHE A 113 6.16 -1.61 1.90
CA PHE A 113 5.13 -0.71 2.39
C PHE A 113 3.85 -1.46 2.76
N GLY A 114 3.39 -1.25 4.00
CA GLY A 114 2.36 -2.07 4.63
C GLY A 114 1.01 -2.00 3.96
N GLY A 115 0.39 -3.14 3.67
CA GLY A 115 -0.90 -3.23 3.00
C GLY A 115 -0.82 -3.16 1.47
N ALA A 116 0.39 -3.11 0.89
CA ALA A 116 0.55 -3.08 -0.55
C ALA A 116 -0.01 -4.34 -1.22
N HIS A 117 -0.67 -4.14 -2.36
CA HIS A 117 -0.98 -5.15 -3.35
C HIS A 117 0.06 -5.11 -4.46
N THR A 118 0.15 -6.16 -5.25
CA THR A 118 1.09 -6.27 -6.38
C THR A 118 0.93 -5.12 -7.39
N LYS A 119 -0.31 -4.69 -7.66
CA LYS A 119 -0.61 -3.53 -8.51
C LYS A 119 0.03 -2.22 -8.03
N HIS A 120 0.17 -2.03 -6.71
CA HIS A 120 0.80 -0.83 -6.14
C HIS A 120 2.31 -0.83 -6.38
N ILE A 121 2.94 -2.00 -6.28
CA ILE A 121 4.36 -2.16 -6.63
C ILE A 121 4.57 -1.84 -8.11
N ASN A 122 3.70 -2.36 -8.99
CA ASN A 122 3.73 -2.07 -10.42
C ASN A 122 3.61 -0.57 -10.72
N ARG A 123 2.70 0.13 -10.03
CA ARG A 123 2.55 1.59 -10.18
C ARG A 123 3.82 2.36 -9.85
N HIS A 124 4.54 1.93 -8.82
CA HIS A 124 5.65 2.70 -8.27
C HIS A 124 7.05 2.18 -8.68
N LYS A 125 7.13 1.10 -9.45
CA LYS A 125 8.40 0.47 -9.84
C LYS A 125 9.40 1.42 -10.50
N ASP A 126 8.91 2.43 -11.24
CA ASP A 126 9.75 3.45 -11.87
C ASP A 126 10.47 4.33 -10.84
N LYS A 127 9.91 4.47 -9.64
CA LYS A 127 10.48 5.26 -8.55
C LYS A 127 11.34 4.43 -7.58
N ILE A 128 10.90 3.19 -7.25
CA ILE A 128 11.45 2.41 -6.15
C ILE A 128 12.07 1.06 -6.56
N VAL A 129 12.22 0.80 -7.85
CA VAL A 129 12.88 -0.42 -8.35
C VAL A 129 13.98 -0.06 -9.36
N PHE A 130 13.59 0.51 -10.49
CA PHE A 130 14.51 0.73 -11.60
C PHE A 130 15.67 1.70 -11.32
N PRO A 131 15.51 2.78 -10.53
CA PRO A 131 16.63 3.69 -10.24
C PRO A 131 17.77 3.01 -9.46
N TYR A 132 17.46 1.99 -8.66
CA TYR A 132 18.46 1.32 -7.81
C TYR A 132 19.35 0.33 -8.58
N LYS A 133 18.94 -0.14 -9.76
CA LYS A 133 19.66 -1.15 -10.54
C LYS A 133 20.18 -2.29 -9.64
N PRO A 134 19.30 -2.95 -8.89
CA PRO A 134 19.71 -3.91 -7.87
C PRO A 134 20.35 -5.14 -8.50
N LYS A 135 21.26 -5.78 -7.78
CA LYS A 135 21.88 -7.05 -8.17
C LYS A 135 20.86 -8.20 -8.23
N ALA A 136 19.88 -8.17 -7.34
CA ALA A 136 18.75 -9.09 -7.33
C ALA A 136 17.57 -8.44 -6.62
N ILE A 137 16.36 -8.95 -6.87
CA ILE A 137 15.12 -8.50 -6.25
C ILE A 137 14.48 -9.67 -5.50
N VAL A 138 14.22 -9.47 -4.21
CA VAL A 138 13.36 -10.33 -3.40
C VAL A 138 11.97 -9.72 -3.36
N PHE A 139 11.02 -10.38 -4.01
CA PHE A 139 9.64 -9.92 -4.12
C PHE A 139 8.74 -10.73 -3.19
N PHE A 140 8.08 -10.09 -2.23
CA PHE A 140 7.10 -10.74 -1.35
C PHE A 140 5.83 -9.90 -1.23
N CYS A 141 4.86 -10.18 -2.09
CA CYS A 141 3.55 -9.54 -2.14
C CYS A 141 2.51 -10.54 -2.67
N GLY A 142 1.22 -10.25 -2.46
CA GLY A 142 0.12 -11.07 -2.95
C GLY A 142 -0.90 -11.45 -1.87
N THR A 143 -0.49 -11.56 -0.60
CA THR A 143 -1.39 -11.90 0.50
C THR A 143 -2.52 -10.87 0.65
N ASN A 144 -2.21 -9.57 0.54
CA ASN A 144 -3.22 -8.52 0.60
C ASN A 144 -4.13 -8.52 -0.62
N ASP A 145 -3.61 -8.90 -1.78
CA ASP A 145 -4.38 -9.03 -3.02
C ASP A 145 -5.50 -10.07 -2.83
N ILE A 146 -5.15 -11.27 -2.37
CA ILE A 146 -6.12 -12.35 -2.09
C ILE A 146 -7.11 -11.93 -0.99
N ASN A 147 -6.63 -11.32 0.09
CA ASN A 147 -7.50 -10.81 1.16
C ASN A 147 -8.40 -9.67 0.67
N GLY A 148 -8.00 -8.94 -0.34
CA GLY A 148 -8.77 -7.91 -1.06
C GLY A 148 -9.69 -8.45 -2.17
N TRP A 149 -9.94 -9.77 -2.21
CA TRP A 149 -10.82 -10.47 -3.14
C TRP A 149 -10.33 -10.49 -4.60
N ASN A 150 -9.03 -10.26 -4.85
CA ASN A 150 -8.47 -10.51 -6.16
C ASN A 150 -8.31 -12.02 -6.38
N SER A 151 -8.56 -12.47 -7.60
CA SER A 151 -8.34 -13.88 -7.94
C SER A 151 -6.84 -14.22 -7.97
N PRO A 152 -6.45 -15.48 -7.78
CA PRO A 152 -5.05 -15.90 -7.98
C PRO A 152 -4.51 -15.55 -9.37
N GLU A 153 -5.35 -15.59 -10.38
CA GLU A 153 -5.03 -15.25 -11.78
C GLU A 153 -4.71 -13.76 -11.92
N ASP A 154 -5.48 -12.87 -11.26
CA ASP A 154 -5.22 -11.44 -11.25
C ASP A 154 -3.88 -11.14 -10.58
N VAL A 155 -3.63 -11.75 -9.41
CA VAL A 155 -2.35 -11.60 -8.68
C VAL A 155 -1.18 -12.09 -9.52
N PHE A 156 -1.33 -13.22 -10.18
CA PHE A 156 -0.30 -13.76 -11.06
C PHE A 156 -0.07 -12.87 -12.28
N SER A 157 -1.13 -12.30 -12.86
CA SER A 157 -1.01 -11.36 -13.97
C SER A 157 -0.24 -10.10 -13.57
N GLU A 158 -0.53 -9.54 -12.39
CA GLU A 158 0.21 -8.38 -11.86
C GLU A 158 1.68 -8.73 -11.57
N PHE A 159 1.96 -9.92 -11.01
CA PHE A 159 3.34 -10.37 -10.81
C PHE A 159 4.07 -10.57 -12.14
N LYS A 160 3.44 -11.15 -13.14
CA LYS A 160 4.02 -11.28 -14.49
C LYS A 160 4.38 -9.91 -15.08
N ASN A 161 3.49 -8.92 -14.96
CA ASN A 161 3.75 -7.57 -15.42
C ASN A 161 5.01 -6.99 -14.73
N PHE A 162 5.13 -7.14 -13.41
CA PHE A 162 6.32 -6.74 -12.67
C PHE A 162 7.57 -7.45 -13.21
N TYR A 163 7.53 -8.78 -13.26
CA TYR A 163 8.66 -9.61 -13.69
C TYR A 163 9.17 -9.23 -15.09
N PHE A 164 8.27 -9.15 -16.07
CA PHE A 164 8.68 -8.82 -17.44
C PHE A 164 9.19 -7.38 -17.58
N SER A 165 8.60 -6.43 -16.85
CA SER A 165 9.12 -5.06 -16.80
C SER A 165 10.55 -5.00 -16.23
N VAL A 166 10.84 -5.81 -15.20
CA VAL A 166 12.20 -5.92 -14.63
C VAL A 166 13.14 -6.55 -15.64
N ARG A 167 12.75 -7.65 -16.27
CA ARG A 167 13.59 -8.35 -17.27
C ARG A 167 13.91 -7.48 -18.48
N GLU A 168 12.98 -6.64 -18.89
CA GLU A 168 13.16 -5.72 -20.01
C GLU A 168 14.14 -4.56 -19.66
N ARG A 169 13.93 -3.93 -18.49
CA ARG A 169 14.67 -2.72 -18.11
C ARG A 169 15.95 -2.98 -17.34
N LEU A 170 16.04 -4.12 -16.66
CA LEU A 170 17.16 -4.54 -15.83
C LEU A 170 17.55 -5.99 -16.17
N PRO A 171 18.06 -6.26 -17.39
CA PRO A 171 18.28 -7.63 -17.86
C PRO A 171 19.32 -8.41 -17.04
N ASN A 172 20.17 -7.71 -16.30
CA ASN A 172 21.24 -8.29 -15.47
C ASN A 172 20.86 -8.43 -13.98
N THR A 173 19.60 -8.11 -13.59
CA THR A 173 19.08 -8.25 -12.22
C THR A 173 18.58 -9.67 -11.99
#